data_14901e8c95e5c990937c1a37c56ceb38
#
_entry.id   14901e8c95e5c990937c1a37c56ceb38
#
_cell.length_a   1.000
_cell.length_b   1.000
_cell.length_c   1.000
_cell.angle_alpha   90.00
_cell.angle_beta   90.00
_cell.angle_gamma   90.00
#
_symmetry.space_group_name_H-M   'P 1'
#
loop_
_entity.id
_entity.type
_entity.pdbx_description
1 polymer ?
#
loop_
_entity_poly.entity_id
_entity_poly.type
_entity_poly.pdbx_seq_one_letter_code
_entity_poly.pdbx_strand_id
1 'polypeptide(L)'
;SYDLKKGIIIKDNSNQYNLTIDTNDFNPNQIGNYTIYYKANDLSNNQTTFKRKVTVVKKIEIGTHIESNKKIVYLTFDDGPSQNTDRILKILKKYNAKATFFVTGCHQEYNQYIIEAYKQGHTIGLHSYLHEYQDIYSSKDAYFKDLKKIKQMVKQLIGIQVHYIRFPGGSSNRISKNYCHGIMSQLTREVIKQGYQYYDWN
;
A
#
# COMPACT_ATOMS: atom_id res chain seq x y z
N SER A 1 -20.85 -2.64 -5.69
CA SER A 1 -21.34 -1.27 -5.90
C SER A 1 -20.66 -0.34 -4.90
N TYR A 2 -20.19 0.81 -5.37
CA TYR A 2 -19.57 1.82 -4.51
C TYR A 2 -20.66 2.70 -3.91
N ASP A 3 -20.76 2.77 -2.59
CA ASP A 3 -21.74 3.61 -1.89
C ASP A 3 -21.19 5.04 -1.76
N LEU A 4 -21.70 5.93 -2.60
CA LEU A 4 -21.33 7.34 -2.63
C LEU A 4 -21.83 8.12 -1.41
N LYS A 5 -22.84 7.61 -0.68
CA LYS A 5 -23.38 8.25 0.53
C LYS A 5 -22.57 7.91 1.79
N LYS A 6 -21.77 6.84 1.75
CA LYS A 6 -20.99 6.40 2.89
C LYS A 6 -20.06 7.49 3.42
N GLY A 7 -20.21 7.85 4.70
CA GLY A 7 -19.41 8.86 5.38
C GLY A 7 -19.83 10.31 5.11
N ILE A 8 -20.98 10.55 4.46
CA ILE A 8 -21.58 11.88 4.36
C ILE A 8 -22.42 12.11 5.60
N ILE A 9 -22.18 13.21 6.28
CA ILE A 9 -22.95 13.68 7.44
C ILE A 9 -23.50 15.05 7.09
N ILE A 10 -24.82 15.19 7.14
CA ILE A 10 -25.52 16.46 6.95
C ILE A 10 -26.13 16.85 8.30
N LYS A 11 -25.87 18.07 8.73
CA LYS A 11 -26.48 18.66 9.93
C LYS A 11 -27.40 19.79 9.49
N ASP A 12 -28.66 19.66 9.79
CA ASP A 12 -29.70 20.64 9.53
C ASP A 12 -30.62 20.76 10.74
N ASN A 13 -31.14 21.98 11.02
CA ASN A 13 -31.97 22.26 12.19
C ASN A 13 -33.33 21.53 12.14
N SER A 14 -33.85 21.30 10.94
CA SER A 14 -35.15 20.64 10.72
C SER A 14 -35.02 19.15 10.44
N ASN A 15 -33.82 18.65 10.22
CA ASN A 15 -33.52 17.31 9.68
C ASN A 15 -34.26 17.00 8.33
N GLN A 16 -34.69 18.05 7.63
CA GLN A 16 -35.40 17.93 6.35
C GLN A 16 -34.59 18.59 5.24
N TYR A 17 -33.94 17.74 4.45
CA TYR A 17 -33.10 18.20 3.34
C TYR A 17 -33.16 17.25 2.15
N ASN A 18 -32.86 17.79 0.97
CA ASN A 18 -32.65 17.03 -0.24
C ASN A 18 -31.16 16.94 -0.57
N LEU A 19 -30.62 15.73 -0.71
CA LEU A 19 -29.24 15.50 -1.12
C LEU A 19 -29.19 15.05 -2.57
N THR A 20 -28.57 15.85 -3.42
CA THR A 20 -28.23 15.51 -4.80
C THR A 20 -26.75 15.18 -4.90
N ILE A 21 -26.41 14.11 -5.60
CA ILE A 21 -25.06 13.68 -5.86
C ILE A 21 -24.81 13.74 -7.35
N ASP A 22 -23.93 14.65 -7.74
CA ASP A 22 -23.48 14.75 -9.13
C ASP A 22 -22.16 14.00 -9.28
N THR A 23 -22.18 12.94 -10.02
CA THR A 23 -21.04 12.06 -10.26
C THR A 23 -20.18 12.50 -11.43
N ASN A 24 -20.67 13.45 -12.23
CA ASN A 24 -20.00 13.91 -13.43
C ASN A 24 -19.48 12.70 -14.26
N ASP A 25 -18.21 12.67 -14.59
CA ASP A 25 -17.58 11.61 -15.39
C ASP A 25 -17.13 10.38 -14.57
N PHE A 26 -17.56 10.26 -13.30
CA PHE A 26 -17.11 9.19 -12.43
C PHE A 26 -17.48 7.80 -13.00
N ASN A 27 -16.44 7.04 -13.33
CA ASN A 27 -16.58 5.66 -13.75
C ASN A 27 -15.80 4.74 -12.80
N PRO A 28 -16.47 3.91 -11.98
CA PRO A 28 -15.78 3.04 -11.03
C PRO A 28 -14.96 1.92 -11.69
N ASN A 29 -15.12 1.71 -13.00
CA ASN A 29 -14.39 0.70 -13.76
C ASN A 29 -13.21 1.28 -14.56
N GLN A 30 -13.05 2.59 -14.54
CA GLN A 30 -11.95 3.25 -15.25
C GLN A 30 -10.98 3.88 -14.27
N ILE A 31 -9.70 3.53 -14.40
CA ILE A 31 -8.61 4.10 -13.57
C ILE A 31 -8.53 5.60 -13.83
N GLY A 32 -8.53 6.40 -12.75
CA GLY A 32 -8.47 7.86 -12.86
C GLY A 32 -8.76 8.58 -11.56
N ASN A 33 -8.66 9.90 -11.61
CA ASN A 33 -9.02 10.79 -10.52
C ASN A 33 -10.32 11.50 -10.90
N TYR A 34 -11.31 11.40 -10.02
CA TYR A 34 -12.65 11.94 -10.23
C TYR A 34 -13.01 12.91 -9.11
N THR A 35 -13.93 13.83 -9.41
CA THR A 35 -14.50 14.70 -8.40
C THR A 35 -16.01 14.51 -8.38
N ILE A 36 -16.55 14.18 -7.21
CA ILE A 36 -17.97 14.01 -6.97
C ILE A 36 -18.45 15.22 -6.20
N TYR A 37 -19.57 15.80 -6.64
CA TYR A 37 -20.16 16.95 -6.01
C TYR A 37 -21.42 16.53 -5.25
N TYR A 38 -21.57 17.05 -4.05
CA TYR A 38 -22.73 16.86 -3.18
C TYR A 38 -23.38 18.19 -2.96
N LYS A 39 -24.69 18.24 -3.15
CA LYS A 39 -25.50 19.43 -3.00
C LYS A 39 -26.65 19.11 -2.06
N ALA A 40 -26.70 19.76 -0.93
CA ALA A 40 -27.79 19.66 0.02
C ALA A 40 -28.62 20.96 0.01
N ASN A 41 -29.94 20.82 -0.08
CA ASN A 41 -30.89 21.91 0.01
C ASN A 41 -31.84 21.63 1.17
N ASP A 42 -32.10 22.62 2.02
CA ASP A 42 -33.17 22.55 3.02
C ASP A 42 -34.53 22.99 2.44
N LEU A 43 -35.58 22.96 3.25
CA LEU A 43 -36.94 23.39 2.85
C LEU A 43 -37.03 24.91 2.68
N SER A 44 -36.10 25.68 3.21
CA SER A 44 -36.04 27.14 3.08
C SER A 44 -35.20 27.58 1.87
N ASN A 45 -34.83 26.64 0.99
CA ASN A 45 -33.97 26.84 -0.19
C ASN A 45 -32.53 27.28 0.13
N ASN A 46 -32.09 27.13 1.37
CA ASN A 46 -30.66 27.27 1.62
C ASN A 46 -29.91 26.08 1.02
N GLN A 47 -28.76 26.40 0.41
CA GLN A 47 -28.00 25.42 -0.33
C GLN A 47 -26.56 25.36 0.18
N THR A 48 -26.06 24.17 0.35
CA THR A 48 -24.63 23.92 0.56
C THR A 48 -24.09 22.93 -0.45
N THR A 49 -22.83 23.12 -0.84
CA THR A 49 -22.14 22.23 -1.77
C THR A 49 -20.83 21.74 -1.17
N PHE A 50 -20.52 20.49 -1.43
CA PHE A 50 -19.27 19.84 -1.01
C PHE A 50 -18.71 19.02 -2.17
N LYS A 51 -17.39 18.92 -2.28
CA LYS A 51 -16.73 18.09 -3.28
C LYS A 51 -15.85 17.01 -2.63
N ARG A 52 -15.88 15.82 -3.18
CA ARG A 52 -15.04 14.69 -2.77
C ARG A 52 -14.17 14.25 -3.93
N LYS A 53 -12.86 14.18 -3.71
CA LYS A 53 -11.94 13.56 -4.67
C LYS A 53 -11.96 12.05 -4.47
N VAL A 54 -12.16 11.31 -5.57
CA VAL A 54 -12.15 9.85 -5.61
C VAL A 54 -11.12 9.40 -6.64
N THR A 55 -10.24 8.50 -6.24
CA THR A 55 -9.27 7.87 -7.16
C THR A 55 -9.68 6.43 -7.39
N VAL A 56 -9.95 6.08 -8.63
CA VAL A 56 -10.11 4.69 -9.06
C VAL A 56 -8.75 4.15 -9.43
N VAL A 57 -8.37 3.07 -8.77
CA VAL A 57 -7.10 2.37 -9.01
C VAL A 57 -7.39 0.98 -9.54
N LYS A 58 -6.44 0.39 -10.26
CA LYS A 58 -6.55 -1.01 -10.68
C LYS A 58 -6.71 -1.89 -9.43
N LYS A 59 -7.74 -2.75 -9.43
CA LYS A 59 -7.88 -3.77 -8.39
C LYS A 59 -6.63 -4.66 -8.42
N ILE A 60 -5.92 -4.71 -7.30
CA ILE A 60 -4.82 -5.67 -7.13
C ILE A 60 -5.50 -7.01 -6.83
N GLU A 61 -5.37 -7.96 -7.75
CA GLU A 61 -5.78 -9.34 -7.50
C GLU A 61 -4.75 -9.96 -6.56
N ILE A 62 -5.19 -10.30 -5.36
CA ILE A 62 -4.34 -10.83 -4.31
C ILE A 62 -4.34 -12.35 -4.46
N GLY A 63 -3.12 -12.93 -4.47
CA GLY A 63 -2.95 -14.36 -4.34
C GLY A 63 -3.42 -15.17 -5.53
N THR A 64 -3.34 -14.65 -6.75
CA THR A 64 -3.48 -15.50 -7.93
C THR A 64 -2.27 -16.41 -8.00
N HIS A 65 -2.46 -17.66 -7.55
CA HIS A 65 -1.53 -18.73 -7.85
C HIS A 65 -1.69 -19.08 -9.33
N ILE A 66 -0.65 -18.79 -10.12
CA ILE A 66 -0.60 -19.24 -11.51
C ILE A 66 0.15 -20.57 -11.50
N GLU A 67 -0.56 -21.65 -11.77
CA GLU A 67 0.07 -22.94 -11.97
C GLU A 67 1.01 -22.86 -13.19
N SER A 68 2.23 -23.32 -13.00
CA SER A 68 3.22 -23.38 -14.07
C SER A 68 3.73 -24.81 -14.22
N ASN A 69 3.73 -25.30 -15.44
CA ASN A 69 4.36 -26.57 -15.78
C ASN A 69 5.90 -26.49 -15.73
N LYS A 70 6.47 -25.30 -15.50
CA LYS A 70 7.91 -25.07 -15.33
C LYS A 70 8.25 -24.96 -13.85
N LYS A 71 9.41 -25.50 -13.47
CA LYS A 71 9.99 -25.22 -12.14
C LYS A 71 10.43 -23.77 -12.08
N ILE A 72 9.69 -22.92 -11.35
CA ILE A 72 9.97 -21.49 -11.20
C ILE A 72 10.39 -21.25 -9.75
N VAL A 73 11.46 -20.49 -9.58
CA VAL A 73 11.92 -19.98 -8.28
C VAL A 73 11.87 -18.47 -8.32
N TYR A 74 11.20 -17.87 -7.33
CA TYR A 74 11.19 -16.41 -7.14
C TYR A 74 12.22 -16.04 -6.08
N LEU A 75 13.28 -15.36 -6.51
CA LEU A 75 14.31 -14.85 -5.61
C LEU A 75 13.81 -13.58 -4.91
N THR A 76 13.87 -13.56 -3.58
CA THR A 76 13.53 -12.38 -2.79
C THR A 76 14.62 -12.06 -1.77
N PHE A 77 14.83 -10.78 -1.51
CA PHE A 77 15.80 -10.28 -0.53
C PHE A 77 15.09 -9.29 0.37
N ASP A 78 15.17 -9.52 1.68
CA ASP A 78 14.59 -8.68 2.70
C ASP A 78 15.68 -7.83 3.39
N ASP A 79 15.27 -6.82 4.17
CA ASP A 79 16.08 -6.00 5.07
C ASP A 79 17.12 -5.08 4.40
N GLY A 80 17.25 -5.14 3.06
CA GLY A 80 18.12 -4.20 2.34
C GLY A 80 17.52 -2.78 2.26
N PRO A 81 18.29 -1.81 1.72
CA PRO A 81 19.64 -1.97 1.15
C PRO A 81 20.72 -2.11 2.20
N SER A 82 21.86 -2.69 1.81
CA SER A 82 23.03 -2.85 2.66
C SER A 82 24.32 -2.84 1.81
N GLN A 83 25.48 -2.90 2.47
CA GLN A 83 26.77 -3.06 1.79
C GLN A 83 26.83 -4.28 0.86
N ASN A 84 26.02 -5.29 1.10
CA ASN A 84 25.97 -6.51 0.27
C ASN A 84 25.13 -6.36 -0.99
N THR A 85 24.27 -5.35 -1.05
CA THR A 85 23.29 -5.19 -2.15
C THR A 85 23.98 -5.02 -3.51
N ASP A 86 25.06 -4.25 -3.59
CA ASP A 86 25.87 -4.12 -4.81
C ASP A 86 26.37 -5.48 -5.33
N ARG A 87 26.92 -6.30 -4.44
CA ARG A 87 27.41 -7.63 -4.79
C ARG A 87 26.28 -8.54 -5.30
N ILE A 88 25.12 -8.49 -4.65
CA ILE A 88 23.92 -9.23 -5.08
C ILE A 88 23.48 -8.79 -6.47
N LEU A 89 23.40 -7.49 -6.73
CA LEU A 89 23.04 -6.95 -8.05
C LEU A 89 23.99 -7.38 -9.15
N LYS A 90 25.30 -7.38 -8.88
CA LYS A 90 26.33 -7.87 -9.82
C LYS A 90 26.14 -9.35 -10.16
N ILE A 91 25.83 -10.18 -9.16
CA ILE A 91 25.57 -11.61 -9.36
C ILE A 91 24.30 -11.81 -10.18
N LEU A 92 23.20 -11.14 -9.82
CA LEU A 92 21.95 -11.24 -10.57
C LEU A 92 22.11 -10.82 -12.03
N LYS A 93 22.86 -9.75 -12.28
CA LYS A 93 23.20 -9.28 -13.62
C LYS A 93 24.00 -10.32 -14.40
N LYS A 94 25.04 -10.92 -13.78
CA LYS A 94 25.87 -11.97 -14.39
C LYS A 94 25.05 -13.15 -14.90
N TYR A 95 24.05 -13.56 -14.12
CA TYR A 95 23.20 -14.70 -14.46
C TYR A 95 21.89 -14.31 -15.17
N ASN A 96 21.73 -13.04 -15.54
CA ASN A 96 20.50 -12.51 -16.12
C ASN A 96 19.23 -12.88 -15.31
N ALA A 97 19.37 -12.95 -13.98
CA ALA A 97 18.30 -13.30 -13.05
C ALA A 97 17.61 -12.03 -12.53
N LYS A 98 16.31 -12.13 -12.29
CA LYS A 98 15.53 -11.07 -11.64
C LYS A 98 15.16 -11.48 -10.23
N ALA A 99 14.96 -10.48 -9.37
CA ALA A 99 14.61 -10.67 -7.98
C ALA A 99 13.65 -9.59 -7.49
N THR A 100 13.03 -9.81 -6.34
CA THR A 100 12.27 -8.81 -5.59
C THR A 100 13.05 -8.42 -4.34
N PHE A 101 13.21 -7.12 -4.12
CA PHE A 101 13.87 -6.57 -2.93
C PHE A 101 12.81 -5.90 -2.06
N PHE A 102 12.55 -6.46 -0.88
CA PHE A 102 11.69 -5.86 0.15
C PHE A 102 12.57 -4.99 1.05
N VAL A 103 12.51 -3.67 0.80
CA VAL A 103 13.48 -2.71 1.34
C VAL A 103 13.03 -2.07 2.64
N THR A 104 14.00 -1.65 3.45
CA THR A 104 13.81 -0.91 4.71
C THR A 104 14.33 0.52 4.61
N GLY A 105 14.01 1.34 5.61
CA GLY A 105 14.56 2.68 5.79
C GLY A 105 15.80 2.74 6.69
N CYS A 106 16.31 1.58 7.15
CA CYS A 106 17.33 1.52 8.20
C CYS A 106 18.72 2.02 7.75
N HIS A 107 19.07 1.81 6.48
CA HIS A 107 20.42 2.07 5.95
C HIS A 107 20.38 3.00 4.75
N GLN A 108 20.01 4.26 4.99
CA GLN A 108 19.78 5.24 3.92
C GLN A 108 21.03 5.59 3.12
N GLU A 109 22.21 5.38 3.68
CA GLU A 109 23.50 5.52 2.99
C GLU A 109 23.66 4.60 1.79
N TYR A 110 22.86 3.51 1.73
CA TYR A 110 22.82 2.56 0.61
C TYR A 110 21.62 2.74 -0.33
N ASN A 111 20.81 3.78 -0.17
CA ASN A 111 19.59 4.01 -0.97
C ASN A 111 19.83 4.04 -2.48
N GLN A 112 21.03 4.37 -2.92
CA GLN A 112 21.45 4.29 -4.32
C GLN A 112 21.24 2.89 -4.92
N TYR A 113 21.38 1.84 -4.12
CA TYR A 113 21.17 0.46 -4.59
C TYR A 113 19.70 0.11 -4.80
N ILE A 114 18.77 0.79 -4.15
CA ILE A 114 17.34 0.67 -4.48
C ILE A 114 17.08 1.21 -5.89
N ILE A 115 17.68 2.37 -6.21
CA ILE A 115 17.57 2.99 -7.53
C ILE A 115 18.20 2.09 -8.59
N GLU A 116 19.37 1.53 -8.29
CA GLU A 116 20.08 0.64 -9.21
C GLU A 116 19.33 -0.67 -9.43
N ALA A 117 18.81 -1.31 -8.37
CA ALA A 117 17.98 -2.50 -8.47
C ALA A 117 16.77 -2.25 -9.38
N TYR A 118 16.07 -1.12 -9.18
CA TYR A 118 14.94 -0.74 -10.01
C TYR A 118 15.33 -0.52 -11.48
N LYS A 119 16.43 0.20 -11.74
CA LYS A 119 16.95 0.44 -13.11
C LYS A 119 17.36 -0.85 -13.81
N GLN A 120 17.86 -1.84 -13.08
CA GLN A 120 18.20 -3.17 -13.59
C GLN A 120 16.96 -4.05 -13.82
N GLY A 121 15.75 -3.55 -13.55
CA GLY A 121 14.48 -4.24 -13.77
C GLY A 121 14.14 -5.28 -12.71
N HIS A 122 14.67 -5.13 -11.50
CA HIS A 122 14.21 -5.86 -10.33
C HIS A 122 12.93 -5.24 -9.76
N THR A 123 12.15 -6.04 -9.05
CA THR A 123 10.95 -5.55 -8.35
C THR A 123 11.37 -4.98 -6.99
N ILE A 124 10.82 -3.81 -6.65
CA ILE A 124 10.97 -3.23 -5.32
C ILE A 124 9.68 -3.44 -4.53
N GLY A 125 9.79 -3.98 -3.34
CA GLY A 125 8.72 -4.11 -2.35
C GLY A 125 9.04 -3.32 -1.09
N LEU A 126 8.05 -3.11 -0.25
CA LEU A 126 8.18 -2.39 1.02
C LEU A 126 8.25 -3.41 2.16
N HIS A 127 9.25 -3.30 3.03
CA HIS A 127 9.34 -4.15 4.21
C HIS A 127 8.93 -3.38 5.47
N SER A 128 9.69 -2.38 5.84
CA SER A 128 9.43 -1.49 6.96
C SER A 128 10.35 -0.27 6.87
N TYR A 129 10.00 0.84 7.49
CA TYR A 129 10.92 1.96 7.59
C TYR A 129 11.92 1.78 8.75
N LEU A 130 11.44 1.39 9.94
CA LEU A 130 12.25 1.24 11.16
C LEU A 130 12.72 -0.20 11.40
N HIS A 131 11.92 -1.19 10.98
CA HIS A 131 12.12 -2.62 11.22
C HIS A 131 12.21 -3.03 12.70
N GLU A 132 11.67 -2.21 13.60
CA GLU A 132 11.63 -2.49 15.04
C GLU A 132 10.26 -3.03 15.43
N TYR A 133 10.19 -4.31 15.84
CA TYR A 133 8.92 -5.01 16.11
C TYR A 133 8.08 -4.31 17.18
N GLN A 134 8.72 -3.80 18.23
CA GLN A 134 8.05 -3.07 19.29
C GLN A 134 7.32 -1.83 18.76
N ASP A 135 7.95 -1.13 17.85
CA ASP A 135 7.38 0.11 17.30
C ASP A 135 6.31 -0.20 16.26
N ILE A 136 6.61 -1.06 15.28
CA ILE A 136 5.70 -1.32 14.15
C ILE A 136 4.48 -2.16 14.52
N TYR A 137 4.59 -3.06 15.52
CA TYR A 137 3.50 -3.94 15.94
C TYR A 137 2.83 -3.53 17.24
N SER A 138 3.10 -2.34 17.76
CA SER A 138 2.43 -1.79 18.94
C SER A 138 0.94 -1.49 18.69
N SER A 139 0.59 -1.12 17.47
CA SER A 139 -0.79 -0.87 17.05
C SER A 139 -0.91 -0.91 15.52
N LYS A 140 -2.15 -0.99 15.03
CA LYS A 140 -2.45 -0.86 13.60
C LYS A 140 -1.96 0.48 13.04
N ASP A 141 -2.19 1.57 13.77
CA ASP A 141 -1.80 2.91 13.33
C ASP A 141 -0.28 3.09 13.29
N ALA A 142 0.44 2.48 14.23
CA ALA A 142 1.91 2.47 14.24
C ALA A 142 2.45 1.76 12.99
N TYR A 143 1.92 0.59 12.64
CA TYR A 143 2.30 -0.13 11.44
C TYR A 143 2.06 0.70 10.17
N PHE A 144 0.88 1.28 10.01
CA PHE A 144 0.57 2.09 8.81
C PHE A 144 1.36 3.40 8.74
N LYS A 145 1.72 3.97 9.88
CA LYS A 145 2.62 5.14 9.94
C LYS A 145 4.01 4.77 9.41
N ASP A 146 4.54 3.63 9.82
CA ASP A 146 5.82 3.10 9.33
C ASP A 146 5.76 2.76 7.83
N LEU A 147 4.74 2.02 7.41
CA LEU A 147 4.51 1.66 6.00
C LEU A 147 4.39 2.90 5.10
N LYS A 148 3.75 3.96 5.58
CA LYS A 148 3.64 5.23 4.85
C LYS A 148 5.01 5.88 4.66
N LYS A 149 5.89 5.84 5.68
CA LYS A 149 7.24 6.42 5.60
C LYS A 149 8.08 5.69 4.56
N ILE A 150 8.14 4.35 4.61
CA ILE A 150 8.93 3.59 3.62
C ILE A 150 8.36 3.77 2.21
N LYS A 151 7.05 3.80 2.04
CA LYS A 151 6.40 4.07 0.75
C LYS A 151 6.79 5.43 0.18
N GLN A 152 6.82 6.47 1.01
CA GLN A 152 7.22 7.81 0.60
C GLN A 152 8.70 7.85 0.19
N MET A 153 9.59 7.25 0.98
CA MET A 153 11.01 7.16 0.68
C MET A 153 11.24 6.45 -0.67
N VAL A 154 10.66 5.28 -0.86
CA VAL A 154 10.81 4.53 -2.12
C VAL A 154 10.26 5.34 -3.30
N LYS A 155 9.10 5.99 -3.16
CA LYS A 155 8.54 6.86 -4.20
C LYS A 155 9.48 8.01 -4.57
N GLN A 156 10.15 8.61 -3.60
CA GLN A 156 11.14 9.68 -3.85
C GLN A 156 12.35 9.16 -4.62
N LEU A 157 12.80 7.93 -4.32
CA LEU A 157 13.98 7.32 -4.93
C LEU A 157 13.75 6.85 -6.38
N ILE A 158 12.61 6.22 -6.65
CA ILE A 158 12.36 5.55 -7.95
C ILE A 158 11.18 6.10 -8.74
N GLY A 159 10.48 7.13 -8.21
CA GLY A 159 9.43 7.86 -8.93
C GLY A 159 8.07 7.17 -9.01
N ILE A 160 7.95 5.90 -8.60
CA ILE A 160 6.69 5.14 -8.68
C ILE A 160 6.13 4.80 -7.30
N GLN A 161 4.83 4.52 -7.23
CA GLN A 161 4.21 4.00 -6.03
C GLN A 161 4.29 2.47 -6.01
N VAL A 162 4.85 1.94 -4.93
CA VAL A 162 4.93 0.50 -4.68
C VAL A 162 3.78 0.05 -3.79
N HIS A 163 3.19 -1.10 -4.11
CA HIS A 163 2.07 -1.71 -3.37
C HIS A 163 2.37 -3.14 -2.90
N TYR A 164 3.56 -3.65 -3.24
CA TYR A 164 4.03 -4.96 -2.78
C TYR A 164 4.68 -4.79 -1.41
N ILE A 165 4.27 -5.59 -0.45
CA ILE A 165 4.80 -5.54 0.90
C ILE A 165 5.19 -6.94 1.39
N ARG A 166 6.09 -6.98 2.36
CA ARG A 166 6.36 -8.15 3.18
C ARG A 166 6.40 -7.70 4.64
N PHE A 167 5.64 -8.38 5.48
CA PHE A 167 5.65 -8.07 6.90
C PHE A 167 6.99 -8.48 7.53
N PRO A 168 7.62 -7.67 8.39
CA PRO A 168 8.74 -8.10 9.21
C PRO A 168 8.38 -9.37 10.00
N GLY A 169 9.16 -10.45 9.76
CA GLY A 169 8.88 -11.76 10.32
C GLY A 169 7.74 -12.56 9.67
N GLY A 170 7.16 -12.06 8.57
CA GLY A 170 6.08 -12.71 7.83
C GLY A 170 4.68 -12.47 8.38
N SER A 171 3.66 -12.80 7.60
CA SER A 171 2.24 -12.58 7.96
C SER A 171 1.78 -13.50 9.10
N SER A 172 2.47 -14.59 9.36
CA SER A 172 2.18 -15.59 10.40
C SER A 172 3.08 -15.47 11.63
N ASN A 173 3.91 -14.40 11.74
CA ASN A 173 4.82 -14.27 12.87
C ASN A 173 4.08 -14.23 14.21
N ARG A 174 4.71 -14.81 15.23
CA ARG A 174 4.16 -14.89 16.58
C ARG A 174 4.76 -13.85 17.53
N ILE A 175 5.83 -13.17 17.13
CA ILE A 175 6.53 -12.19 17.98
C ILE A 175 5.66 -10.94 18.17
N SER A 176 4.94 -10.53 17.14
CA SER A 176 4.06 -9.36 17.16
C SER A 176 2.98 -9.40 18.25
N LYS A 177 2.52 -10.62 18.65
CA LYS A 177 1.54 -10.78 19.73
C LYS A 177 2.04 -10.26 21.09
N ASN A 178 3.37 -10.19 21.28
CA ASN A 178 3.97 -9.68 22.51
C ASN A 178 3.76 -8.16 22.66
N TYR A 179 3.49 -7.46 21.58
CA TYR A 179 3.28 -6.02 21.54
C TYR A 179 1.80 -5.65 21.37
N CYS A 180 1.06 -6.42 20.55
CA CYS A 180 -0.38 -6.25 20.38
C CYS A 180 -1.02 -7.59 19.99
N HIS A 181 -1.86 -8.12 20.87
CA HIS A 181 -2.52 -9.41 20.65
C HIS A 181 -3.43 -9.36 19.40
N GLY A 182 -3.29 -10.34 18.50
CA GLY A 182 -4.11 -10.45 17.28
C GLY A 182 -3.79 -9.44 16.18
N ILE A 183 -2.71 -8.67 16.31
CA ILE A 183 -2.35 -7.60 15.38
C ILE A 183 -2.18 -8.13 13.94
N MET A 184 -1.53 -9.27 13.74
CA MET A 184 -1.30 -9.80 12.39
C MET A 184 -2.60 -10.14 11.66
N SER A 185 -3.58 -10.72 12.37
CA SER A 185 -4.91 -11.00 11.80
C SER A 185 -5.68 -9.74 11.39
N GLN A 186 -5.39 -8.59 12.02
CA GLN A 186 -5.95 -7.30 11.62
C GLN A 186 -5.19 -6.72 10.43
N LEU A 187 -3.84 -6.71 10.50
CA LEU A 187 -2.99 -6.11 9.49
C LEU A 187 -3.12 -6.82 8.14
N THR A 188 -3.13 -8.15 8.10
CA THR A 188 -3.29 -8.92 6.85
C THR A 188 -4.56 -8.57 6.09
N ARG A 189 -5.66 -8.29 6.79
CA ARG A 189 -6.92 -7.84 6.17
C ARG A 189 -6.89 -6.38 5.77
N GLU A 190 -6.29 -5.55 6.62
CA GLU A 190 -6.33 -4.10 6.41
C GLU A 190 -5.40 -3.63 5.29
N VAL A 191 -4.20 -4.23 5.14
CA VAL A 191 -3.30 -3.92 4.02
C VAL A 191 -3.95 -4.22 2.67
N ILE A 192 -4.70 -5.32 2.59
CA ILE A 192 -5.47 -5.69 1.40
C ILE A 192 -6.53 -4.63 1.07
N LYS A 193 -7.31 -4.19 2.07
CA LYS A 193 -8.33 -3.14 1.89
C LYS A 193 -7.73 -1.83 1.41
N GLN A 194 -6.48 -1.54 1.80
CA GLN A 194 -5.76 -0.34 1.38
C GLN A 194 -5.03 -0.52 0.04
N GLY A 195 -5.22 -1.66 -0.64
CA GLY A 195 -4.69 -1.90 -1.97
C GLY A 195 -3.24 -2.37 -2.00
N TYR A 196 -2.72 -2.88 -0.89
CA TYR A 196 -1.43 -3.56 -0.86
C TYR A 196 -1.59 -5.05 -1.10
N GLN A 197 -0.55 -5.67 -1.66
CA GLN A 197 -0.39 -7.10 -1.79
C GLN A 197 0.81 -7.53 -0.96
N TYR A 198 0.61 -8.46 -0.01
CA TYR A 198 1.71 -8.98 0.78
C TYR A 198 2.16 -10.35 0.29
N TYR A 199 3.43 -10.65 0.54
CA TYR A 199 4.08 -11.90 0.18
C TYR A 199 4.85 -12.45 1.37
N ASP A 200 4.75 -13.75 1.57
CA ASP A 200 5.59 -14.49 2.50
C ASP A 200 6.66 -15.29 1.74
N TRP A 201 7.44 -16.04 2.45
CA TRP A 201 8.43 -16.98 1.92
C TRP A 201 8.08 -18.41 2.33
N ASN A 202 8.68 -19.39 1.66
CA ASN A 202 8.55 -20.81 2.00
C ASN A 202 9.45 -21.19 3.17
#